data_dac71c32902a3ea14cd216a8346379f5
#
_entry.id   dac71c32902a3ea14cd216a8346379f5
#
_cell.length_a   1.000
_cell.length_b   1.000
_cell.length_c   1.000
_cell.angle_alpha   90.00
_cell.angle_beta   90.00
_cell.angle_gamma   90.00
#
_symmetry.space_group_name_H-M   'P 1'
#
loop_
_entity.id
_entity.type
_entity.pdbx_description
1 polymer ?
#
loop_
_entity_poly.entity_id
_entity_poly.type
_entity_poly.pdbx_seq_one_letter_code
_entity_poly.pdbx_strand_id
1 'polypeptide(L)'
;MRLQGLVVCFVIGILLSWGPTGTVSTVDPEANMNVTEIIMHWGYACEEHSVLTGDGYILSIHRIPHGRKSHSDKGPRPAVYLQHGLLADSSNWVTNIDNSSLGFLLADSGFDVWMGNSRGNTWSRKHKTLLVSQDEFWAFSFDEMAKYDLPASINYILNKTGEEQLYYVGHSQGCTIGFIAFSQMPELAKKIKMFFALAPVFSLNFASGPMIQLGRLPDLLLEDLFGQKQFLPQSAMLKWMSTHICTHVIMKELCANVFFLICGFNEKNLNMSRVDVYTTHCPAGTSVQNMLHWSQVVKYHKLQAFDWGSSEKNYFHYNQSSPPLYNIKDMHLPTALWSGGRDWLADTSDISILLTEIPKLVYHKSIPEWDHVDFIWGLDAPWRLYDEMISLMKKYQ
;
A
#
# COMPACT_ATOMS: atom_id res chain seq x y z
N MET A 1 -9.33 -19.94 9.92
CA MET A 1 -9.50 -20.92 8.82
C MET A 1 -10.94 -21.19 8.40
N ARG A 2 -11.93 -21.25 9.32
CA ARG A 2 -13.32 -21.61 8.93
C ARG A 2 -14.09 -20.52 8.17
N LEU A 3 -13.91 -19.23 8.44
CA LEU A 3 -14.66 -18.16 7.78
C LEU A 3 -14.02 -17.69 6.47
N GLN A 4 -12.70 -17.75 6.34
CA GLN A 4 -12.04 -17.57 5.04
C GLN A 4 -12.56 -18.60 4.03
N GLY A 5 -12.81 -19.84 4.49
CA GLY A 5 -13.49 -20.86 3.72
C GLY A 5 -14.96 -20.55 3.43
N LEU A 6 -15.69 -19.95 4.37
CA LEU A 6 -17.12 -19.63 4.23
C LEU A 6 -17.36 -18.43 3.32
N VAL A 7 -16.56 -17.37 3.41
CA VAL A 7 -16.64 -16.20 2.48
C VAL A 7 -16.29 -16.64 1.06
N VAL A 8 -15.27 -17.49 0.93
CA VAL A 8 -14.88 -18.10 -0.36
C VAL A 8 -15.98 -19.04 -0.87
N CYS A 9 -16.59 -19.87 -0.02
CA CYS A 9 -17.70 -20.75 -0.40
C CYS A 9 -18.98 -20.01 -0.73
N PHE A 10 -19.28 -18.88 -0.08
CA PHE A 10 -20.45 -18.05 -0.39
C PHE A 10 -20.29 -17.37 -1.74
N VAL A 11 -19.10 -16.83 -2.02
CA VAL A 11 -18.75 -16.29 -3.35
C VAL A 11 -18.80 -17.37 -4.41
N ILE A 12 -18.25 -18.56 -4.17
CA ILE A 12 -18.28 -19.72 -5.10
C ILE A 12 -19.72 -20.23 -5.30
N GLY A 13 -20.56 -20.25 -4.27
CA GLY A 13 -21.95 -20.70 -4.36
C GLY A 13 -22.80 -19.80 -5.26
N ILE A 14 -22.59 -18.50 -5.24
CA ILE A 14 -23.21 -17.54 -6.17
C ILE A 14 -22.69 -17.76 -7.60
N LEU A 15 -21.40 -18.05 -7.76
CA LEU A 15 -20.73 -18.23 -9.06
C LEU A 15 -21.17 -19.50 -9.80
N LEU A 16 -21.48 -20.57 -9.07
CA LEU A 16 -21.88 -21.87 -9.67
C LEU A 16 -23.37 -21.90 -10.12
N SER A 17 -24.18 -20.94 -9.71
CA SER A 17 -25.61 -20.85 -10.10
C SER A 17 -25.85 -20.21 -11.49
N TRP A 18 -24.82 -19.63 -12.10
CA TRP A 18 -24.92 -18.98 -13.41
C TRP A 18 -24.06 -19.74 -14.42
N GLY A 19 -24.70 -20.47 -15.33
CA GLY A 19 -24.03 -21.23 -16.39
C GLY A 19 -23.26 -20.30 -17.36
N PRO A 20 -22.16 -20.81 -17.99
CA PRO A 20 -21.26 -19.98 -18.80
C PRO A 20 -21.86 -19.69 -20.19
N THR A 21 -22.41 -18.50 -20.40
CA THR A 21 -22.77 -17.99 -21.73
C THR A 21 -22.13 -16.62 -21.99
N GLY A 22 -20.87 -16.46 -21.65
CA GLY A 22 -20.10 -15.23 -21.92
C GLY A 22 -18.85 -15.55 -22.73
N THR A 23 -18.45 -14.65 -23.64
CA THR A 23 -17.14 -14.73 -24.31
C THR A 23 -16.02 -14.64 -23.28
N VAL A 24 -15.14 -15.64 -23.25
CA VAL A 24 -13.93 -15.62 -22.42
C VAL A 24 -12.97 -14.66 -23.09
N SER A 25 -12.55 -13.60 -22.40
CA SER A 25 -11.41 -12.81 -22.84
C SER A 25 -10.13 -13.61 -22.58
N THR A 26 -9.13 -13.47 -23.43
CA THR A 26 -7.79 -14.03 -23.15
C THR A 26 -7.26 -13.43 -21.85
N VAL A 27 -6.70 -14.29 -20.99
CA VAL A 27 -6.02 -13.85 -19.76
C VAL A 27 -4.85 -12.94 -20.16
N ASP A 28 -4.72 -11.79 -19.51
CA ASP A 28 -3.57 -10.93 -19.71
C ASP A 28 -2.30 -11.67 -19.25
N PRO A 29 -1.23 -11.74 -20.06
CA PRO A 29 0.01 -12.42 -19.69
C PRO A 29 0.57 -11.97 -18.33
N GLU A 30 0.42 -10.70 -18.00
CA GLU A 30 0.92 -10.10 -16.75
C GLU A 30 0.20 -10.64 -15.50
N ALA A 31 -1.00 -11.20 -15.62
CA ALA A 31 -1.68 -11.87 -14.51
C ALA A 31 -0.88 -13.08 -13.97
N ASN A 32 0.05 -13.63 -14.77
CA ASN A 32 0.91 -14.73 -14.38
C ASN A 32 2.38 -14.34 -14.14
N MET A 33 2.73 -13.08 -14.32
CA MET A 33 4.07 -12.55 -14.11
C MET A 33 4.25 -12.07 -12.67
N ASN A 34 5.46 -12.15 -12.14
CA ASN A 34 5.86 -11.44 -10.93
C ASN A 34 6.23 -9.98 -11.24
N VAL A 35 6.50 -9.17 -10.22
CA VAL A 35 6.81 -7.74 -10.38
C VAL A 35 8.01 -7.49 -11.30
N THR A 36 9.08 -8.26 -11.14
CA THR A 36 10.27 -8.17 -12.00
C THR A 36 9.94 -8.51 -13.45
N GLU A 37 9.16 -9.57 -13.66
CA GLU A 37 8.74 -10.00 -15.00
C GLU A 37 7.84 -8.95 -15.68
N ILE A 38 6.90 -8.31 -14.93
CA ILE A 38 6.08 -7.21 -15.44
C ILE A 38 6.95 -6.03 -15.88
N ILE A 39 7.90 -5.61 -15.04
CA ILE A 39 8.80 -4.49 -15.34
C ILE A 39 9.62 -4.79 -16.61
N MET A 40 10.16 -6.00 -16.71
CA MET A 40 10.94 -6.43 -17.87
C MET A 40 10.07 -6.62 -19.12
N HIS A 41 8.84 -7.07 -18.99
CA HIS A 41 7.87 -7.19 -20.09
C HIS A 41 7.64 -5.83 -20.79
N TRP A 42 7.56 -4.76 -20.00
CA TRP A 42 7.43 -3.39 -20.52
C TRP A 42 8.75 -2.76 -20.99
N GLY A 43 9.86 -3.53 -20.98
CA GLY A 43 11.16 -3.12 -21.53
C GLY A 43 12.00 -2.24 -20.59
N TYR A 44 11.72 -2.26 -19.28
CA TYR A 44 12.54 -1.60 -18.27
C TYR A 44 13.53 -2.57 -17.64
N ALA A 45 14.68 -2.05 -17.20
CA ALA A 45 15.56 -2.78 -16.31
C ALA A 45 14.92 -2.90 -14.93
N CYS A 46 15.09 -4.06 -14.28
CA CYS A 46 14.62 -4.28 -12.92
C CYS A 46 15.74 -4.92 -12.08
N GLU A 47 15.88 -4.43 -10.86
CA GLU A 47 16.71 -5.04 -9.82
C GLU A 47 15.83 -5.40 -8.63
N GLU A 48 16.11 -6.55 -7.99
CA GLU A 48 15.51 -6.95 -6.72
C GLU A 48 16.57 -6.91 -5.64
N HIS A 49 16.27 -6.25 -4.52
CA HIS A 49 17.18 -6.08 -3.40
C HIS A 49 16.57 -6.61 -2.11
N SER A 50 17.41 -7.23 -1.27
CA SER A 50 17.03 -7.65 0.08
C SER A 50 17.51 -6.63 1.10
N VAL A 51 16.59 -6.16 1.95
CA VAL A 51 16.85 -5.16 2.99
C VAL A 51 16.60 -5.78 4.36
N LEU A 52 17.63 -5.80 5.19
CA LEU A 52 17.53 -6.29 6.56
C LEU A 52 17.10 -5.17 7.50
N THR A 53 15.99 -5.37 8.21
CA THR A 53 15.51 -4.45 9.25
C THR A 53 16.24 -4.64 10.57
N GLY A 54 16.19 -3.63 11.44
CA GLY A 54 16.85 -3.66 12.75
C GLY A 54 16.35 -4.77 13.67
N ASP A 55 15.12 -5.21 13.50
CA ASP A 55 14.45 -6.29 14.25
C ASP A 55 14.50 -7.65 13.53
N GLY A 56 15.17 -7.76 12.37
CA GLY A 56 15.53 -9.02 11.74
C GLY A 56 14.68 -9.45 10.55
N TYR A 57 13.68 -8.69 10.10
CA TYR A 57 12.97 -8.99 8.86
C TYR A 57 13.86 -8.73 7.65
N ILE A 58 13.65 -9.50 6.59
CA ILE A 58 14.33 -9.34 5.31
C ILE A 58 13.26 -8.96 4.28
N LEU A 59 13.23 -7.68 3.92
CA LEU A 59 12.31 -7.11 2.97
C LEU A 59 12.84 -7.27 1.55
N SER A 60 11.96 -7.52 0.59
CA SER A 60 12.29 -7.42 -0.84
C SER A 60 11.84 -6.04 -1.34
N ILE A 61 12.72 -5.31 -2.00
CA ILE A 61 12.41 -4.06 -2.68
C ILE A 61 12.81 -4.15 -4.16
N HIS A 62 11.99 -3.58 -5.05
CA HIS A 62 12.24 -3.58 -6.48
C HIS A 62 12.74 -2.20 -6.93
N ARG A 63 13.64 -2.17 -7.93
CA ARG A 63 14.21 -0.95 -8.46
C ARG A 63 14.06 -0.90 -9.98
N ILE A 64 13.64 0.25 -10.49
CA ILE A 64 13.73 0.62 -11.91
C ILE A 64 14.77 1.75 -11.99
N PRO A 65 16.03 1.44 -12.36
CA PRO A 65 17.14 2.40 -12.22
C PRO A 65 17.09 3.54 -13.24
N HIS A 66 16.36 3.38 -14.34
CA HIS A 66 16.24 4.37 -15.41
C HIS A 66 15.05 4.07 -16.32
N GLY A 67 14.60 5.08 -17.07
CA GLY A 67 13.60 4.93 -18.12
C GLY A 67 14.14 4.19 -19.35
N ARG A 68 13.23 3.74 -20.22
CA ARG A 68 13.57 2.98 -21.45
C ARG A 68 14.47 3.74 -22.42
N LYS A 69 14.28 5.05 -22.55
CA LYS A 69 15.04 5.90 -23.49
C LYS A 69 16.34 6.48 -22.91
N SER A 70 16.50 6.43 -21.60
CA SER A 70 17.63 7.04 -20.88
C SER A 70 18.70 6.04 -20.43
N HIS A 71 18.73 4.87 -21.04
CA HIS A 71 19.69 3.80 -20.73
C HIS A 71 21.17 4.26 -20.87
N SER A 72 21.45 5.15 -21.82
CA SER A 72 22.82 5.68 -22.07
C SER A 72 23.20 6.86 -21.18
N ASP A 73 22.23 7.50 -20.50
CA ASP A 73 22.50 8.66 -19.65
C ASP A 73 23.11 8.21 -18.32
N LYS A 74 24.38 8.57 -18.09
CA LYS A 74 25.13 8.24 -16.87
C LYS A 74 25.04 9.31 -15.77
N GLY A 75 24.17 10.31 -15.94
CA GLY A 75 23.98 11.38 -14.95
C GLY A 75 23.31 10.87 -13.66
N PRO A 76 23.46 11.60 -12.54
CA PRO A 76 22.76 11.29 -11.30
C PRO A 76 21.25 11.36 -11.52
N ARG A 77 20.51 10.40 -10.94
CA ARG A 77 19.06 10.35 -10.97
C ARG A 77 18.54 10.43 -9.55
N PRO A 78 17.71 11.45 -9.24
CA PRO A 78 17.13 11.55 -7.91
C PRO A 78 16.34 10.28 -7.56
N ALA A 79 16.56 9.72 -6.37
CA ALA A 79 15.88 8.54 -5.93
C ALA A 79 14.44 8.86 -5.47
N VAL A 80 13.49 8.02 -5.85
CA VAL A 80 12.10 8.05 -5.40
C VAL A 80 11.73 6.72 -4.79
N TYR A 81 11.23 6.72 -3.55
CA TYR A 81 10.74 5.52 -2.87
C TYR A 81 9.22 5.50 -2.81
N LEU A 82 8.61 4.48 -3.38
CA LEU A 82 7.17 4.26 -3.45
C LEU A 82 6.74 3.21 -2.42
N GLN A 83 5.87 3.59 -1.48
CA GLN A 83 5.35 2.71 -0.43
C GLN A 83 3.85 2.47 -0.63
N HIS A 84 3.49 1.21 -0.82
CA HIS A 84 2.12 0.75 -1.03
C HIS A 84 1.23 0.83 0.22
N GLY A 85 -0.08 0.69 0.03
CA GLY A 85 -1.10 0.66 1.07
C GLY A 85 -1.30 -0.71 1.73
N LEU A 86 -2.34 -0.79 2.58
CA LEU A 86 -2.75 -2.03 3.25
C LEU A 86 -3.11 -3.11 2.23
N LEU A 87 -2.71 -4.35 2.48
CA LEU A 87 -2.95 -5.53 1.63
C LEU A 87 -2.35 -5.45 0.21
N ALA A 88 -1.51 -4.47 -0.06
CA ALA A 88 -0.86 -4.26 -1.34
C ALA A 88 0.62 -4.68 -1.33
N ASP A 89 1.27 -4.53 -2.45
CA ASP A 89 2.70 -4.73 -2.64
C ASP A 89 3.27 -3.80 -3.71
N SER A 90 4.54 -3.96 -4.05
CA SER A 90 5.24 -3.15 -5.06
C SER A 90 4.61 -3.21 -6.46
N SER A 91 3.83 -4.26 -6.78
CA SER A 91 3.15 -4.39 -8.07
C SER A 91 2.15 -3.27 -8.34
N ASN A 92 1.57 -2.68 -7.29
CA ASN A 92 0.61 -1.58 -7.43
C ASN A 92 1.14 -0.45 -8.33
N TRP A 93 2.44 -0.24 -8.34
CA TRP A 93 3.09 0.84 -9.06
C TRP A 93 3.38 0.54 -10.54
N VAL A 94 3.14 -0.71 -10.98
CA VAL A 94 3.48 -1.21 -12.32
C VAL A 94 2.40 -2.08 -12.98
N THR A 95 1.26 -2.32 -12.31
CA THR A 95 0.21 -3.22 -12.81
C THR A 95 -0.82 -2.56 -13.73
N ASN A 96 -0.86 -1.25 -13.84
CA ASN A 96 -1.56 -0.60 -14.95
C ASN A 96 -0.69 -0.69 -16.22
N ILE A 97 -1.17 -0.18 -17.35
CA ILE A 97 -0.35 -0.14 -18.57
C ILE A 97 0.83 0.83 -18.41
N ASP A 98 1.81 0.76 -19.31
CA ASP A 98 3.10 1.45 -19.17
C ASP A 98 2.98 2.99 -19.07
N ASN A 99 2.03 3.58 -19.78
CA ASN A 99 1.78 5.02 -19.77
C ASN A 99 0.80 5.46 -18.66
N SER A 100 0.41 4.55 -17.77
CA SER A 100 -0.53 4.82 -16.66
C SER A 100 -0.03 4.26 -15.32
N SER A 101 1.15 3.65 -15.30
CA SER A 101 1.79 3.14 -14.08
C SER A 101 2.82 4.14 -13.57
N LEU A 102 2.67 4.58 -12.31
CA LEU A 102 3.54 5.61 -11.72
C LEU A 102 5.02 5.23 -11.74
N GLY A 103 5.35 3.95 -11.47
CA GLY A 103 6.72 3.46 -11.48
C GLY A 103 7.42 3.68 -12.83
N PHE A 104 6.72 3.42 -13.93
CA PHE A 104 7.25 3.62 -15.27
C PHE A 104 7.35 5.10 -15.64
N LEU A 105 6.33 5.90 -15.33
CA LEU A 105 6.31 7.33 -15.63
C LEU A 105 7.41 8.10 -14.89
N LEU A 106 7.69 7.75 -13.64
CA LEU A 106 8.80 8.31 -12.88
C LEU A 106 10.16 7.92 -13.50
N ALA A 107 10.35 6.66 -13.85
CA ALA A 107 11.58 6.19 -14.48
C ALA A 107 11.84 6.89 -15.83
N ASP A 108 10.81 7.00 -16.69
CA ASP A 108 10.88 7.72 -17.96
C ASP A 108 11.06 9.25 -17.78
N SER A 109 10.70 9.79 -16.61
CA SER A 109 10.91 11.19 -16.23
C SER A 109 12.31 11.48 -15.65
N GLY A 110 13.18 10.46 -15.58
CA GLY A 110 14.58 10.59 -15.18
C GLY A 110 14.86 10.31 -13.69
N PHE A 111 13.95 9.62 -12.98
CA PHE A 111 14.17 9.23 -11.60
C PHE A 111 14.69 7.78 -11.49
N ASP A 112 15.38 7.51 -10.39
CA ASP A 112 15.73 6.17 -9.92
C ASP A 112 14.64 5.70 -8.98
N VAL A 113 13.79 4.76 -9.44
CA VAL A 113 12.53 4.39 -8.78
C VAL A 113 12.70 3.14 -7.95
N TRP A 114 12.36 3.23 -6.68
CA TRP A 114 12.39 2.15 -5.71
C TRP A 114 10.98 1.87 -5.18
N MET A 115 10.58 0.61 -5.12
CA MET A 115 9.24 0.18 -4.73
C MET A 115 9.36 -0.80 -3.56
N GLY A 116 8.82 -0.39 -2.41
CA GLY A 116 8.88 -1.15 -1.17
C GLY A 116 7.87 -2.30 -1.10
N ASN A 117 8.17 -3.24 -0.23
CA ASN A 117 7.27 -4.30 0.22
C ASN A 117 7.30 -4.37 1.73
N SER A 118 6.19 -4.09 2.38
CA SER A 118 6.05 -4.20 3.83
C SER A 118 6.20 -5.64 4.29
N ARG A 119 6.76 -5.83 5.50
CA ARG A 119 6.87 -7.15 6.14
C ARG A 119 5.57 -7.93 6.09
N GLY A 120 5.65 -9.22 5.83
CA GLY A 120 4.51 -10.15 5.82
C GLY A 120 3.69 -10.13 4.53
N ASN A 121 3.90 -9.19 3.59
CA ASN A 121 3.28 -9.30 2.28
C ASN A 121 3.94 -10.43 1.44
N THR A 122 3.42 -10.71 0.25
CA THR A 122 3.87 -11.80 -0.63
C THR A 122 5.39 -11.87 -0.82
N TRP A 123 6.09 -10.73 -0.87
CA TRP A 123 7.52 -10.63 -1.20
C TRP A 123 8.43 -10.55 0.03
N SER A 124 7.91 -10.11 1.19
CA SER A 124 8.67 -9.83 2.41
C SER A 124 8.33 -10.81 3.54
N ARG A 125 8.42 -12.12 3.26
CA ARG A 125 8.10 -13.24 4.19
C ARG A 125 9.35 -13.95 4.70
N LYS A 126 10.41 -13.20 5.01
CA LYS A 126 11.67 -13.74 5.52
C LYS A 126 12.09 -13.00 6.78
N HIS A 127 12.70 -13.75 7.71
CA HIS A 127 13.28 -13.21 8.93
C HIS A 127 14.57 -13.98 9.26
N LYS A 128 15.52 -13.34 9.98
CA LYS A 128 16.81 -13.96 10.35
C LYS A 128 16.66 -15.27 11.14
N THR A 129 15.70 -15.32 12.04
CA THR A 129 15.53 -16.41 13.02
C THR A 129 14.12 -16.96 13.08
N LEU A 130 13.08 -16.17 12.76
CA LEU A 130 11.69 -16.59 12.84
C LEU A 130 11.24 -17.26 11.55
N LEU A 131 10.41 -18.28 11.67
CA LEU A 131 9.75 -18.95 10.57
C LEU A 131 8.35 -18.36 10.36
N VAL A 132 7.88 -18.30 9.11
CA VAL A 132 6.52 -17.84 8.75
C VAL A 132 5.40 -18.65 9.45
N SER A 133 5.72 -19.88 9.89
CA SER A 133 4.80 -20.75 10.64
C SER A 133 4.63 -20.35 12.11
N GLN A 134 5.51 -19.50 12.66
CA GLN A 134 5.49 -19.06 14.06
C GLN A 134 4.59 -17.83 14.21
N ASP A 135 3.94 -17.69 15.38
CA ASP A 135 3.06 -16.55 15.68
C ASP A 135 3.91 -15.26 15.83
N GLU A 136 5.11 -15.37 16.38
CA GLU A 136 6.06 -14.28 16.59
C GLU A 136 6.46 -13.60 15.29
N PHE A 137 6.49 -14.34 14.16
CA PHE A 137 6.72 -13.73 12.84
C PHE A 137 5.62 -12.75 12.45
N TRP A 138 4.40 -12.95 12.92
CA TRP A 138 3.23 -12.13 12.59
C TRP A 138 2.88 -11.09 13.65
N ALA A 139 3.68 -11.00 14.72
CA ALA A 139 3.51 -10.02 15.79
C ALA A 139 4.00 -8.63 15.38
N PHE A 140 3.35 -8.02 14.40
CA PHE A 140 3.65 -6.68 13.90
C PHE A 140 2.42 -5.97 13.36
N SER A 141 2.50 -4.66 13.32
CA SER A 141 1.52 -3.77 12.68
C SER A 141 2.22 -2.69 11.84
N PHE A 142 1.51 -1.65 11.45
CA PHE A 142 2.12 -0.48 10.81
C PHE A 142 3.11 0.26 11.74
N ASP A 143 3.09 0.03 13.04
CA ASP A 143 4.09 0.55 13.99
C ASP A 143 5.49 0.03 13.66
N GLU A 144 5.63 -1.29 13.53
CA GLU A 144 6.90 -1.93 13.19
C GLU A 144 7.34 -1.58 11.77
N MET A 145 6.39 -1.40 10.84
CA MET A 145 6.68 -0.95 9.48
C MET A 145 7.26 0.48 9.49
N ALA A 146 6.68 1.38 10.30
CA ALA A 146 7.19 2.75 10.46
C ALA A 146 8.52 2.80 11.20
N LYS A 147 8.69 1.98 12.25
CA LYS A 147 9.86 1.99 13.13
C LYS A 147 11.08 1.29 12.53
N TYR A 148 10.87 0.25 11.73
CA TYR A 148 11.96 -0.61 11.25
C TYR A 148 12.02 -0.74 9.73
N ASP A 149 10.89 -1.02 9.02
CA ASP A 149 10.91 -1.26 7.57
C ASP A 149 11.30 0.01 6.80
N LEU A 150 10.63 1.11 7.11
CA LEU A 150 10.86 2.36 6.38
C LEU A 150 12.26 2.92 6.60
N PRO A 151 12.82 3.02 7.83
CA PRO A 151 14.19 3.45 8.03
C PRO A 151 15.22 2.54 7.36
N ALA A 152 15.03 1.22 7.43
CA ALA A 152 15.95 0.26 6.79
C ALA A 152 15.96 0.45 5.27
N SER A 153 14.80 0.60 4.65
CA SER A 153 14.64 0.80 3.21
C SER A 153 15.27 2.14 2.75
N ILE A 154 14.95 3.25 3.42
CA ILE A 154 15.50 4.58 3.10
C ILE A 154 17.03 4.57 3.22
N ASN A 155 17.58 4.06 4.32
CA ASN A 155 19.02 4.03 4.52
C ASN A 155 19.72 3.12 3.49
N TYR A 156 19.10 2.00 3.13
CA TYR A 156 19.62 1.12 2.09
C TYR A 156 19.68 1.81 0.73
N ILE A 157 18.60 2.50 0.32
CA ILE A 157 18.49 3.20 -0.96
C ILE A 157 19.55 4.30 -1.03
N LEU A 158 19.65 5.15 -0.01
CA LEU A 158 20.61 6.25 0.02
C LEU A 158 22.07 5.74 -0.02
N ASN A 159 22.36 4.66 0.70
CA ASN A 159 23.69 4.03 0.64
C ASN A 159 23.96 3.43 -0.75
N LYS A 160 22.96 2.87 -1.42
CA LYS A 160 23.10 2.23 -2.74
C LYS A 160 23.25 3.24 -3.87
N THR A 161 22.55 4.38 -3.78
CA THR A 161 22.53 5.43 -4.80
C THR A 161 23.63 6.48 -4.60
N GLY A 162 24.12 6.63 -3.37
CA GLY A 162 25.03 7.71 -2.99
C GLY A 162 24.35 9.06 -2.79
N GLU A 163 23.00 9.10 -2.83
CA GLU A 163 22.21 10.31 -2.61
C GLU A 163 22.10 10.62 -1.12
N GLU A 164 22.01 11.89 -0.75
CA GLU A 164 21.78 12.32 0.64
C GLU A 164 20.30 12.31 1.02
N GLN A 165 19.44 12.52 0.05
CA GLN A 165 17.98 12.61 0.22
C GLN A 165 17.27 11.88 -0.93
N LEU A 166 16.04 11.44 -0.67
CA LEU A 166 15.13 10.88 -1.67
C LEU A 166 13.73 11.50 -1.55
N TYR A 167 12.90 11.31 -2.57
CA TYR A 167 11.47 11.59 -2.50
C TYR A 167 10.74 10.36 -1.96
N TYR A 168 9.78 10.59 -1.06
CA TYR A 168 8.92 9.53 -0.54
C TYR A 168 7.49 9.70 -1.06
N VAL A 169 6.93 8.66 -1.66
CA VAL A 169 5.54 8.61 -2.09
C VAL A 169 4.85 7.49 -1.32
N GLY A 170 3.84 7.84 -0.52
CA GLY A 170 3.00 6.87 0.18
C GLY A 170 1.60 6.83 -0.40
N HIS A 171 0.99 5.65 -0.45
CA HIS A 171 -0.43 5.48 -0.71
C HIS A 171 -1.12 4.86 0.50
N SER A 172 -2.26 5.42 0.93
CA SER A 172 -3.07 4.81 2.01
C SER A 172 -2.25 4.57 3.29
N GLN A 173 -2.15 3.33 3.79
CA GLN A 173 -1.28 2.96 4.92
C GLN A 173 0.20 3.35 4.70
N GLY A 174 0.68 3.42 3.45
CA GLY A 174 2.02 3.92 3.17
C GLY A 174 2.19 5.38 3.61
N CYS A 175 1.14 6.19 3.55
CA CYS A 175 1.16 7.54 4.14
C CYS A 175 1.21 7.49 5.67
N THR A 176 0.43 6.62 6.29
CA THR A 176 0.40 6.44 7.76
C THR A 176 1.78 6.08 8.29
N ILE A 177 2.44 5.10 7.64
CA ILE A 177 3.82 4.70 7.94
C ILE A 177 4.78 5.90 7.84
N GLY A 178 4.64 6.71 6.77
CA GLY A 178 5.43 7.93 6.58
C GLY A 178 5.18 8.97 7.68
N PHE A 179 3.92 9.27 8.00
CA PHE A 179 3.57 10.22 9.06
C PHE A 179 4.15 9.82 10.41
N ILE A 180 4.02 8.54 10.79
CA ILE A 180 4.58 8.02 12.04
C ILE A 180 6.11 8.12 12.03
N ALA A 181 6.76 7.59 11.00
CA ALA A 181 8.22 7.54 10.94
C ALA A 181 8.85 8.94 10.93
N PHE A 182 8.31 9.86 10.14
CA PHE A 182 8.91 11.19 9.98
C PHE A 182 8.57 12.14 11.13
N SER A 183 7.50 11.90 11.88
CA SER A 183 7.22 12.64 13.11
C SER A 183 8.04 12.13 14.30
N GLN A 184 8.29 10.81 14.38
CA GLN A 184 9.01 10.19 15.49
C GLN A 184 10.54 10.20 15.32
N MET A 185 11.02 10.26 14.08
CA MET A 185 12.46 10.17 13.73
C MET A 185 12.91 11.38 12.89
N PRO A 186 13.20 12.54 13.52
CA PRO A 186 13.60 13.74 12.79
C PRO A 186 14.84 13.56 11.90
N GLU A 187 15.79 12.71 12.30
CA GLU A 187 16.98 12.42 11.51
C GLU A 187 16.65 11.59 10.24
N LEU A 188 15.61 10.77 10.28
CA LEU A 188 15.10 10.10 9.09
C LEU A 188 14.37 11.10 8.18
N ALA A 189 13.55 11.99 8.76
CA ALA A 189 12.84 13.01 8.01
C ALA A 189 13.77 13.95 7.22
N LYS A 190 14.98 14.25 7.73
CA LYS A 190 16.00 15.02 7.01
C LYS A 190 16.50 14.36 5.72
N LYS A 191 16.35 13.04 5.60
CA LYS A 191 16.71 12.26 4.42
C LYS A 191 15.62 12.29 3.33
N ILE A 192 14.51 12.96 3.58
CA ILE A 192 13.39 13.09 2.65
C ILE A 192 13.34 14.52 2.12
N LYS A 193 13.41 14.66 0.81
CA LYS A 193 13.32 15.93 0.11
C LYS A 193 11.90 16.49 0.17
N MET A 194 10.93 15.63 -0.12
CA MET A 194 9.49 15.91 -0.07
C MET A 194 8.72 14.61 0.11
N PHE A 195 7.63 14.68 0.86
CA PHE A 195 6.66 13.60 1.04
C PHE A 195 5.43 13.87 0.17
N PHE A 196 5.08 12.89 -0.66
CA PHE A 196 3.88 12.88 -1.50
C PHE A 196 2.89 11.89 -0.90
N ALA A 197 1.80 12.40 -0.33
CA ALA A 197 0.78 11.61 0.34
C ALA A 197 -0.45 11.43 -0.58
N LEU A 198 -0.68 10.19 -1.02
CA LEU A 198 -1.78 9.81 -1.92
C LEU A 198 -2.86 9.09 -1.12
N ALA A 199 -4.09 9.62 -1.12
CA ALA A 199 -5.21 9.07 -0.34
C ALA A 199 -4.81 8.71 1.11
N PRO A 200 -4.25 9.63 1.89
CA PRO A 200 -3.67 9.30 3.19
C PRO A 200 -4.72 8.89 4.20
N VAL A 201 -4.58 7.70 4.78
CA VAL A 201 -5.42 7.24 5.88
C VAL A 201 -4.77 7.62 7.21
N PHE A 202 -5.56 8.19 8.13
CA PHE A 202 -5.04 8.80 9.34
C PHE A 202 -5.86 8.45 10.59
N SER A 203 -7.09 8.96 10.75
CA SER A 203 -7.86 8.84 12.00
C SER A 203 -9.12 7.99 11.89
N LEU A 204 -9.65 7.77 10.70
CA LEU A 204 -10.85 6.99 10.40
C LEU A 204 -12.11 7.42 11.19
N ASN A 205 -12.23 8.72 11.55
CA ASN A 205 -13.39 9.26 12.26
C ASN A 205 -14.67 9.21 11.42
N PHE A 206 -14.54 9.55 10.14
CA PHE A 206 -15.65 9.67 9.18
C PHE A 206 -15.60 8.59 8.11
N ALA A 207 -14.59 7.75 8.13
CA ALA A 207 -14.46 6.64 7.21
C ALA A 207 -15.67 5.69 7.23
N SER A 208 -15.98 5.11 6.11
CA SER A 208 -17.17 4.27 5.89
C SER A 208 -16.84 3.00 5.11
N GLY A 209 -17.86 2.23 4.79
CA GLY A 209 -17.71 1.02 4.00
C GLY A 209 -17.53 -0.26 4.81
N PRO A 210 -17.51 -1.42 4.13
CA PRO A 210 -17.49 -2.75 4.78
C PRO A 210 -16.26 -3.01 5.63
N MET A 211 -15.09 -2.50 5.25
CA MET A 211 -13.86 -2.66 6.05
C MET A 211 -13.95 -1.94 7.40
N ILE A 212 -14.59 -0.78 7.43
CA ILE A 212 -14.83 -0.04 8.68
C ILE A 212 -15.82 -0.80 9.57
N GLN A 213 -16.88 -1.39 9.00
CA GLN A 213 -17.81 -2.23 9.77
C GLN A 213 -17.12 -3.46 10.36
N LEU A 214 -16.25 -4.12 9.58
CA LEU A 214 -15.41 -5.20 10.07
C LEU A 214 -14.51 -4.73 11.24
N GLY A 215 -13.86 -3.58 11.12
CA GLY A 215 -13.02 -3.00 12.18
C GLY A 215 -13.75 -2.63 13.47
N ARG A 216 -15.08 -2.50 13.46
CA ARG A 216 -15.90 -2.25 14.66
C ARG A 216 -16.19 -3.52 15.47
N LEU A 217 -15.92 -4.70 14.93
CA LEU A 217 -16.12 -5.95 15.67
C LEU A 217 -15.16 -6.03 16.87
N PRO A 218 -15.56 -6.76 17.95
CA PRO A 218 -14.65 -7.03 19.06
C PRO A 218 -13.36 -7.73 18.60
N ASP A 219 -12.22 -7.37 19.19
CA ASP A 219 -10.91 -7.91 18.81
C ASP A 219 -10.85 -9.44 18.91
N LEU A 220 -11.43 -10.00 19.99
CA LEU A 220 -11.56 -11.46 20.18
C LEU A 220 -12.31 -12.13 19.02
N LEU A 221 -13.35 -11.47 18.49
CA LEU A 221 -14.10 -12.02 17.36
C LEU A 221 -13.27 -11.96 16.08
N LEU A 222 -12.50 -10.91 15.86
CA LEU A 222 -11.57 -10.80 14.73
C LEU A 222 -10.48 -11.88 14.81
N GLU A 223 -9.91 -12.11 15.99
CA GLU A 223 -8.92 -13.19 16.21
C GLU A 223 -9.53 -14.59 16.01
N ASP A 224 -10.73 -14.84 16.48
CA ASP A 224 -11.44 -16.11 16.26
C ASP A 224 -11.73 -16.36 14.78
N LEU A 225 -12.07 -15.32 14.03
CA LEU A 225 -12.39 -15.41 12.60
C LEU A 225 -11.15 -15.56 11.71
N PHE A 226 -10.09 -14.81 12.00
CA PHE A 226 -8.93 -14.70 11.12
C PHE A 226 -7.67 -15.38 11.66
N GLY A 227 -7.66 -15.80 12.94
CA GLY A 227 -6.49 -16.34 13.62
C GLY A 227 -5.55 -15.25 14.11
N GLN A 228 -4.28 -15.60 14.34
CA GLN A 228 -3.26 -14.68 14.90
C GLN A 228 -2.06 -14.46 13.99
N LYS A 229 -2.10 -14.97 12.74
CA LYS A 229 -0.96 -14.91 11.81
C LYS A 229 -1.22 -13.97 10.65
N GLN A 230 -1.35 -14.55 9.47
CA GLN A 230 -1.53 -13.82 8.22
C GLN A 230 -3.00 -13.49 7.94
N PHE A 231 -3.23 -12.31 7.40
CA PHE A 231 -4.55 -11.87 6.93
C PHE A 231 -4.53 -11.71 5.42
N LEU A 232 -5.49 -12.33 4.73
CA LEU A 232 -5.68 -12.31 3.27
C LEU A 232 -4.36 -12.47 2.47
N PRO A 233 -3.58 -13.53 2.71
CA PRO A 233 -2.39 -13.78 1.90
C PRO A 233 -2.77 -14.10 0.47
N GLN A 234 -1.93 -13.73 -0.48
CA GLN A 234 -2.04 -14.23 -1.84
C GLN A 234 -1.98 -15.76 -1.82
N SER A 235 -2.93 -16.40 -2.47
CA SER A 235 -3.03 -17.85 -2.51
C SER A 235 -3.18 -18.36 -3.95
N ALA A 236 -2.75 -19.62 -4.19
CA ALA A 236 -2.94 -20.28 -5.48
C ALA A 236 -4.43 -20.31 -5.88
N MET A 237 -5.34 -20.41 -4.92
CA MET A 237 -6.79 -20.40 -5.15
C MET A 237 -7.26 -19.02 -5.64
N LEU A 238 -6.84 -17.90 -4.99
CA LEU A 238 -7.16 -16.55 -5.43
C LEU A 238 -6.61 -16.28 -6.83
N LYS A 239 -5.36 -16.68 -7.08
CA LYS A 239 -4.74 -16.57 -8.41
C LYS A 239 -5.50 -17.36 -9.46
N TRP A 240 -5.90 -18.60 -9.14
CA TRP A 240 -6.72 -19.42 -10.04
C TRP A 240 -8.08 -18.76 -10.34
N MET A 241 -8.76 -18.24 -9.31
CA MET A 241 -10.03 -17.52 -9.49
C MET A 241 -9.84 -16.29 -10.38
N SER A 242 -8.81 -15.50 -10.16
CA SER A 242 -8.51 -14.31 -10.96
C SER A 242 -8.30 -14.64 -12.44
N THR A 243 -7.56 -15.69 -12.74
CA THR A 243 -7.21 -16.08 -14.12
C THR A 243 -8.30 -16.89 -14.84
N HIS A 244 -9.22 -17.54 -14.11
CA HIS A 244 -10.25 -18.41 -14.73
C HIS A 244 -11.67 -17.84 -14.58
N ILE A 245 -11.94 -17.07 -13.56
CA ILE A 245 -13.27 -16.52 -13.28
C ILE A 245 -13.34 -15.03 -13.66
N CYS A 246 -12.38 -14.23 -13.22
CA CYS A 246 -12.39 -12.78 -13.46
C CYS A 246 -12.07 -12.39 -14.92
N THR A 247 -11.76 -13.35 -15.78
CA THR A 247 -11.58 -13.17 -17.23
C THR A 247 -12.90 -13.18 -18.02
N HIS A 248 -13.99 -13.70 -17.43
CA HIS A 248 -15.31 -13.66 -18.06
C HIS A 248 -15.94 -12.26 -17.93
N VAL A 249 -16.52 -11.75 -19.00
CA VAL A 249 -17.05 -10.37 -19.09
C VAL A 249 -17.98 -10.02 -17.91
N ILE A 250 -18.94 -10.90 -17.59
CA ILE A 250 -19.88 -10.70 -16.46
C ILE A 250 -19.14 -10.78 -15.11
N MET A 251 -18.15 -11.66 -15.01
CA MET A 251 -17.42 -11.89 -13.76
C MET A 251 -16.35 -10.82 -13.50
N LYS A 252 -15.84 -10.15 -14.53
CA LYS A 252 -14.93 -8.99 -14.35
C LYS A 252 -15.54 -7.90 -13.51
N GLU A 253 -16.79 -7.56 -13.76
CA GLU A 253 -17.52 -6.58 -12.94
C GLU A 253 -17.67 -7.04 -11.49
N LEU A 254 -17.97 -8.33 -11.26
CA LEU A 254 -18.07 -8.88 -9.92
C LEU A 254 -16.71 -8.89 -9.20
N CYS A 255 -15.63 -9.25 -9.89
CA CYS A 255 -14.28 -9.23 -9.32
C CYS A 255 -13.81 -7.80 -9.01
N ALA A 256 -14.10 -6.85 -9.89
CA ALA A 256 -13.86 -5.43 -9.64
C ALA A 256 -14.68 -4.94 -8.44
N ASN A 257 -15.93 -5.38 -8.30
CA ASN A 257 -16.80 -5.02 -7.17
C ASN A 257 -16.23 -5.42 -5.81
N VAL A 258 -15.38 -6.46 -5.71
CA VAL A 258 -14.69 -6.79 -4.44
C VAL A 258 -13.75 -5.67 -4.02
N PHE A 259 -12.98 -5.07 -4.95
CA PHE A 259 -12.15 -3.90 -4.66
C PHE A 259 -13.01 -2.68 -4.33
N PHE A 260 -14.06 -2.45 -5.10
CA PHE A 260 -14.98 -1.34 -4.88
C PHE A 260 -15.69 -1.44 -3.52
N LEU A 261 -16.06 -2.63 -3.07
CA LEU A 261 -16.63 -2.85 -1.74
C LEU A 261 -15.66 -2.48 -0.61
N ILE A 262 -14.36 -2.59 -0.85
CA ILE A 262 -13.33 -2.27 0.14
C ILE A 262 -12.98 -0.77 0.12
N CYS A 263 -12.85 -0.17 -1.07
CA CYS A 263 -12.18 1.10 -1.29
C CYS A 263 -13.09 2.24 -1.80
N GLY A 264 -14.30 1.92 -2.31
CA GLY A 264 -15.19 2.88 -2.97
C GLY A 264 -15.46 2.50 -4.43
N PHE A 265 -16.47 3.13 -5.06
CA PHE A 265 -16.94 2.78 -6.41
C PHE A 265 -16.61 3.88 -7.43
N ASN A 266 -15.66 3.61 -8.34
CA ASN A 266 -15.41 4.44 -9.51
C ASN A 266 -15.08 3.60 -10.77
N GLU A 267 -16.02 2.72 -11.17
CA GLU A 267 -15.83 1.81 -12.33
C GLU A 267 -15.42 2.54 -13.60
N LYS A 268 -15.89 3.78 -13.79
CA LYS A 268 -15.62 4.56 -15.00
C LYS A 268 -14.14 4.96 -15.14
N ASN A 269 -13.42 4.99 -14.03
CA ASN A 269 -12.02 5.38 -13.98
C ASN A 269 -11.06 4.20 -13.80
N LEU A 270 -11.57 2.97 -13.67
CA LEU A 270 -10.75 1.76 -13.59
C LEU A 270 -10.53 1.16 -14.98
N ASN A 271 -9.30 0.73 -15.25
CA ASN A 271 -9.02 -0.03 -16.47
C ASN A 271 -9.53 -1.48 -16.35
N MET A 272 -10.78 -1.70 -16.77
CA MET A 272 -11.45 -3.00 -16.68
C MET A 272 -10.76 -4.11 -17.49
N SER A 273 -9.90 -3.77 -18.47
CA SER A 273 -9.14 -4.79 -19.20
C SER A 273 -8.05 -5.46 -18.34
N ARG A 274 -7.65 -4.80 -17.24
CA ARG A 274 -6.56 -5.20 -16.34
C ARG A 274 -7.04 -5.82 -15.02
N VAL A 275 -8.34 -6.06 -14.84
CA VAL A 275 -8.90 -6.58 -13.58
C VAL A 275 -8.28 -7.93 -13.19
N ASP A 276 -8.01 -8.81 -14.14
CA ASP A 276 -7.32 -10.08 -13.91
C ASP A 276 -5.89 -9.85 -13.38
N VAL A 277 -5.17 -8.87 -13.90
CA VAL A 277 -3.83 -8.49 -13.40
C VAL A 277 -3.93 -7.92 -11.98
N TYR A 278 -4.86 -6.99 -11.72
CA TYR A 278 -5.03 -6.41 -10.38
C TYR A 278 -5.37 -7.47 -9.34
N THR A 279 -6.31 -8.37 -9.66
CA THR A 279 -6.80 -9.40 -8.72
C THR A 279 -5.81 -10.54 -8.49
N THR A 280 -4.86 -10.78 -9.39
CA THR A 280 -3.78 -11.75 -9.16
C THR A 280 -2.67 -11.23 -8.25
N HIS A 281 -2.53 -9.91 -8.09
CA HIS A 281 -1.48 -9.29 -7.29
C HIS A 281 -2.00 -8.71 -5.97
N CYS A 282 -3.27 -8.34 -5.90
CA CYS A 282 -3.92 -7.80 -4.71
C CYS A 282 -5.15 -8.66 -4.35
N PRO A 283 -5.35 -9.08 -3.07
CA PRO A 283 -4.56 -8.74 -1.90
C PRO A 283 -3.22 -9.48 -1.81
N ALA A 284 -2.18 -8.81 -1.29
CA ALA A 284 -0.84 -9.36 -1.09
C ALA A 284 -0.56 -9.80 0.36
N GLY A 285 -1.51 -9.61 1.26
CA GLY A 285 -1.45 -10.05 2.65
C GLY A 285 -0.82 -9.06 3.62
N THR A 286 -1.10 -9.29 4.90
CA THR A 286 -0.51 -8.61 6.07
C THR A 286 -0.67 -9.50 7.31
N SER A 287 -0.31 -9.01 8.51
CA SER A 287 -0.61 -9.70 9.78
C SER A 287 -2.02 -9.41 10.26
N VAL A 288 -2.59 -10.34 11.05
CA VAL A 288 -3.84 -10.10 11.79
C VAL A 288 -3.65 -8.98 12.80
N GLN A 289 -2.49 -8.87 13.46
CA GLN A 289 -2.20 -7.77 14.38
C GLN A 289 -2.29 -6.40 13.68
N ASN A 290 -1.85 -6.27 12.42
CA ASN A 290 -2.02 -5.03 11.66
C ASN A 290 -3.50 -4.69 11.44
N MET A 291 -4.35 -5.69 11.20
CA MET A 291 -5.80 -5.49 11.08
C MET A 291 -6.44 -5.11 12.41
N LEU A 292 -6.00 -5.71 13.52
CA LEU A 292 -6.43 -5.33 14.86
C LEU A 292 -6.03 -3.89 15.18
N HIS A 293 -4.84 -3.46 14.77
CA HIS A 293 -4.40 -2.09 14.96
C HIS A 293 -5.30 -1.10 14.19
N TRP A 294 -5.64 -1.39 12.94
CA TRP A 294 -6.63 -0.60 12.20
C TRP A 294 -8.01 -0.64 12.85
N SER A 295 -8.43 -1.78 13.41
CA SER A 295 -9.64 -1.88 14.22
C SER A 295 -9.60 -0.93 15.43
N GLN A 296 -8.47 -0.82 16.11
CA GLN A 296 -8.27 0.14 17.21
C GLN A 296 -8.37 1.59 16.73
N VAL A 297 -7.79 1.94 15.56
CA VAL A 297 -7.95 3.29 14.97
C VAL A 297 -9.42 3.58 14.68
N VAL A 298 -10.17 2.62 14.12
CA VAL A 298 -11.63 2.75 13.87
C VAL A 298 -12.42 2.95 15.16
N LYS A 299 -12.05 2.28 16.27
CA LYS A 299 -12.76 2.37 17.54
C LYS A 299 -12.42 3.62 18.34
N TYR A 300 -11.15 3.99 18.35
CA TYR A 300 -10.65 5.07 19.21
C TYR A 300 -10.51 6.40 18.49
N HIS A 301 -10.58 6.40 17.15
CA HIS A 301 -10.46 7.59 16.31
C HIS A 301 -9.14 8.35 16.56
N LYS A 302 -8.06 7.63 16.82
CA LYS A 302 -6.74 8.18 17.15
C LYS A 302 -5.64 7.42 16.43
N LEU A 303 -4.68 8.13 15.90
CA LEU A 303 -3.43 7.54 15.45
C LEU A 303 -2.50 7.40 16.65
N GLN A 304 -2.39 6.20 17.15
CA GLN A 304 -1.60 5.84 18.34
C GLN A 304 -0.88 4.52 18.10
N ALA A 305 0.07 4.16 18.95
CA ALA A 305 0.70 2.86 18.93
C ALA A 305 -0.31 1.74 19.30
N PHE A 306 0.02 0.50 18.96
CA PHE A 306 -0.84 -0.66 19.18
C PHE A 306 -1.22 -0.81 20.67
N ASP A 307 -2.51 -0.87 20.97
CA ASP A 307 -2.99 -1.16 22.32
C ASP A 307 -2.93 -2.67 22.60
N TRP A 308 -2.10 -3.07 23.56
CA TRP A 308 -1.91 -4.46 23.96
C TRP A 308 -3.03 -4.99 24.87
N GLY A 309 -4.08 -4.19 25.09
CA GLY A 309 -5.30 -4.59 25.77
C GLY A 309 -5.23 -4.58 27.30
N SER A 310 -4.11 -4.24 27.93
CA SER A 310 -4.03 -3.97 29.36
C SER A 310 -2.93 -2.97 29.71
N SER A 311 -3.11 -2.26 30.85
CA SER A 311 -2.11 -1.32 31.36
C SER A 311 -0.75 -1.95 31.59
N GLU A 312 -0.71 -3.21 32.09
CA GLU A 312 0.55 -3.92 32.33
C GLU A 312 1.27 -4.24 31.02
N LYS A 313 0.54 -4.73 30.00
CA LYS A 313 1.11 -5.02 28.69
C LYS A 313 1.59 -3.73 28.00
N ASN A 314 0.79 -2.68 28.03
CA ASN A 314 1.19 -1.38 27.50
C ASN A 314 2.44 -0.83 28.22
N TYR A 315 2.51 -0.97 29.55
CA TYR A 315 3.68 -0.56 30.32
C TYR A 315 4.96 -1.34 29.92
N PHE A 316 4.80 -2.63 29.66
CA PHE A 316 5.91 -3.47 29.18
C PHE A 316 6.48 -3.00 27.83
N HIS A 317 5.59 -2.58 26.91
CA HIS A 317 6.00 -2.16 25.57
C HIS A 317 6.41 -0.67 25.48
N TYR A 318 5.76 0.20 26.25
CA TYR A 318 5.86 1.66 26.09
C TYR A 318 6.37 2.39 27.33
N ASN A 319 6.60 1.69 28.43
CA ASN A 319 6.92 2.29 29.73
C ASN A 319 5.86 3.29 30.23
N GLN A 320 4.61 3.12 29.77
CA GLN A 320 3.42 3.86 30.20
C GLN A 320 2.17 2.97 30.06
N SER A 321 1.11 3.26 30.81
CA SER A 321 -0.10 2.41 30.92
C SER A 321 -1.04 2.46 29.71
N SER A 322 -0.84 3.40 28.80
CA SER A 322 -1.62 3.55 27.58
C SER A 322 -0.70 3.67 26.36
N PRO A 323 -1.17 3.33 25.13
CA PRO A 323 -0.40 3.52 23.93
C PRO A 323 -0.02 4.99 23.71
N PRO A 324 1.22 5.32 23.30
CA PRO A 324 1.61 6.67 22.93
C PRO A 324 0.87 7.13 21.67
N LEU A 325 0.48 8.40 21.65
CA LEU A 325 -0.10 9.04 20.47
C LEU A 325 1.02 9.44 19.49
N TYR A 326 0.73 9.32 18.20
CA TYR A 326 1.57 9.86 17.14
C TYR A 326 1.12 11.28 16.79
N ASN A 327 2.04 12.22 16.88
CA ASN A 327 1.77 13.65 16.65
C ASN A 327 2.34 14.09 15.31
N ILE A 328 1.47 14.23 14.30
CA ILE A 328 1.89 14.64 12.95
C ILE A 328 2.47 16.07 12.95
N LYS A 329 2.08 16.91 13.88
CA LYS A 329 2.64 18.28 14.01
C LYS A 329 4.15 18.32 14.24
N ASP A 330 4.74 17.21 14.69
CA ASP A 330 6.19 17.09 14.85
C ASP A 330 6.92 16.79 13.54
N MET A 331 6.18 16.50 12.45
CA MET A 331 6.73 16.23 11.14
C MET A 331 7.05 17.53 10.38
N HIS A 332 8.27 18.02 10.47
CA HIS A 332 8.71 19.23 9.77
C HIS A 332 9.27 18.97 8.36
N LEU A 333 8.53 18.24 7.55
CA LEU A 333 8.89 17.81 6.20
C LEU A 333 7.95 18.46 5.16
N PRO A 334 8.47 19.03 4.04
CA PRO A 334 7.61 19.50 2.96
C PRO A 334 6.72 18.36 2.46
N THR A 335 5.41 18.58 2.48
CA THR A 335 4.42 17.55 2.16
C THR A 335 3.44 18.05 1.10
N ALA A 336 3.26 17.26 0.04
CA ALA A 336 2.22 17.45 -0.96
C ALA A 336 1.18 16.33 -0.80
N LEU A 337 -0.12 16.65 -0.87
CA LEU A 337 -1.20 15.73 -0.57
C LEU A 337 -2.27 15.74 -1.66
N TRP A 338 -2.73 14.57 -2.07
CA TRP A 338 -3.89 14.39 -2.95
C TRP A 338 -4.95 13.55 -2.25
N SER A 339 -6.21 13.97 -2.36
CA SER A 339 -7.36 13.30 -1.76
C SER A 339 -8.50 13.10 -2.76
N GLY A 340 -9.30 12.06 -2.57
CA GLY A 340 -10.48 11.74 -3.39
C GLY A 340 -11.77 12.19 -2.70
N GLY A 341 -12.71 12.73 -3.47
CA GLY A 341 -14.01 13.18 -2.93
C GLY A 341 -14.99 12.04 -2.68
N ARG A 342 -14.71 10.83 -3.20
CA ARG A 342 -15.51 9.61 -3.00
C ARG A 342 -14.77 8.52 -2.26
N ASP A 343 -13.63 8.84 -1.70
CA ASP A 343 -12.82 7.91 -0.92
C ASP A 343 -13.51 7.57 0.41
N TRP A 344 -13.80 6.29 0.63
CA TRP A 344 -14.48 5.82 1.84
C TRP A 344 -13.54 5.63 3.02
N LEU A 345 -12.24 5.50 2.76
CA LEU A 345 -11.20 5.27 3.77
C LEU A 345 -10.50 6.57 4.14
N ALA A 346 -10.00 7.32 3.17
CA ALA A 346 -9.44 8.65 3.37
C ALA A 346 -10.54 9.71 3.17
N ASP A 347 -11.59 9.67 4.03
CA ASP A 347 -12.75 10.55 3.96
C ASP A 347 -12.37 12.02 3.94
N THR A 348 -13.13 12.83 3.22
CA THR A 348 -12.86 14.27 3.04
C THR A 348 -12.84 15.04 4.35
N SER A 349 -13.64 14.62 5.35
CA SER A 349 -13.66 15.25 6.67
C SER A 349 -12.41 14.89 7.48
N ASP A 350 -11.97 13.62 7.43
CA ASP A 350 -10.70 13.20 8.01
C ASP A 350 -9.52 13.92 7.33
N ILE A 351 -9.54 14.05 6.01
CA ILE A 351 -8.53 14.83 5.27
C ILE A 351 -8.51 16.29 5.72
N SER A 352 -9.67 16.92 5.91
CA SER A 352 -9.74 18.30 6.36
C SER A 352 -9.08 18.50 7.74
N ILE A 353 -9.20 17.52 8.63
CA ILE A 353 -8.50 17.51 9.92
C ILE A 353 -6.99 17.34 9.67
N LEU A 354 -6.59 16.35 8.89
CA LEU A 354 -5.18 16.04 8.59
C LEU A 354 -4.43 17.25 8.02
N LEU A 355 -5.05 18.02 7.13
CA LEU A 355 -4.45 19.24 6.55
C LEU A 355 -4.06 20.26 7.61
N THR A 356 -4.77 20.33 8.75
CA THR A 356 -4.43 21.22 9.87
C THR A 356 -3.29 20.67 10.75
N GLU A 357 -3.01 19.39 10.66
CA GLU A 357 -1.96 18.71 11.43
C GLU A 357 -0.59 18.72 10.72
N ILE A 358 -0.51 18.99 9.41
CA ILE A 358 0.73 19.00 8.65
C ILE A 358 1.37 20.38 8.64
N PRO A 359 2.50 20.61 9.35
CA PRO A 359 3.07 21.96 9.52
C PRO A 359 3.63 22.56 8.24
N LYS A 360 4.14 21.72 7.34
CA LYS A 360 4.75 22.14 6.07
C LYS A 360 3.99 21.56 4.87
N LEU A 361 2.68 21.77 4.84
CA LEU A 361 1.87 21.45 3.67
C LEU A 361 2.21 22.46 2.55
N VAL A 362 2.80 21.97 1.45
CA VAL A 362 3.23 22.82 0.31
C VAL A 362 2.26 22.72 -0.86
N TYR A 363 1.44 21.69 -0.91
CA TYR A 363 0.46 21.46 -1.97
C TYR A 363 -0.68 20.57 -1.48
N HIS A 364 -1.92 20.88 -1.86
CA HIS A 364 -3.07 19.99 -1.70
C HIS A 364 -3.98 20.09 -2.91
N LYS A 365 -4.44 18.93 -3.39
CA LYS A 365 -5.48 18.83 -4.41
C LYS A 365 -6.49 17.77 -4.03
N SER A 366 -7.76 18.15 -4.00
CA SER A 366 -8.88 17.22 -3.93
C SER A 366 -9.42 16.95 -5.32
N ILE A 367 -9.66 15.67 -5.65
CA ILE A 367 -10.26 15.24 -6.91
C ILE A 367 -11.65 14.67 -6.59
N PRO A 368 -12.73 15.41 -6.87
CA PRO A 368 -14.06 15.11 -6.33
C PRO A 368 -14.64 13.76 -6.73
N GLU A 369 -14.26 13.24 -7.91
CA GLU A 369 -14.80 11.99 -8.46
C GLU A 369 -14.02 10.75 -8.02
N TRP A 370 -12.81 10.92 -7.47
CA TRP A 370 -11.91 9.83 -7.17
C TRP A 370 -12.26 9.10 -5.87
N ASP A 371 -12.11 7.79 -5.92
CA ASP A 371 -12.08 6.90 -4.76
C ASP A 371 -10.64 6.52 -4.35
N HIS A 372 -10.52 5.56 -3.43
CA HIS A 372 -9.23 5.19 -2.83
C HIS A 372 -8.23 4.55 -3.78
N VAL A 373 -8.67 3.82 -4.81
CA VAL A 373 -7.79 3.11 -5.74
C VAL A 373 -7.49 3.89 -7.01
N ASP A 374 -8.19 4.99 -7.28
CA ASP A 374 -7.94 5.86 -8.44
C ASP A 374 -6.51 6.42 -8.45
N PHE A 375 -5.92 6.61 -7.27
CA PHE A 375 -4.55 7.09 -7.12
C PHE A 375 -3.48 6.14 -7.68
N ILE A 376 -3.85 4.86 -7.88
CA ILE A 376 -2.97 3.78 -8.35
C ILE A 376 -3.39 3.26 -9.72
N TRP A 377 -4.70 3.04 -9.92
CA TRP A 377 -5.22 2.39 -11.12
C TRP A 377 -6.16 3.25 -11.95
N GLY A 378 -6.37 4.52 -11.54
CA GLY A 378 -7.21 5.45 -12.28
C GLY A 378 -6.70 5.70 -13.69
N LEU A 379 -7.62 5.64 -14.67
CA LEU A 379 -7.31 5.89 -16.08
C LEU A 379 -6.78 7.31 -16.30
N ASP A 380 -7.27 8.27 -15.52
CA ASP A 380 -6.91 9.69 -15.60
C ASP A 380 -5.80 10.09 -14.61
N ALA A 381 -5.26 9.15 -13.82
CA ALA A 381 -4.18 9.40 -12.86
C ALA A 381 -2.91 10.02 -13.48
N PRO A 382 -2.47 9.64 -14.70
CA PRO A 382 -1.28 10.24 -15.31
C PRO A 382 -1.34 11.77 -15.38
N TRP A 383 -2.42 12.33 -15.91
CA TRP A 383 -2.50 13.79 -16.13
C TRP A 383 -3.14 14.57 -14.98
N ARG A 384 -3.92 13.92 -14.10
CA ARG A 384 -4.54 14.59 -12.95
C ARG A 384 -3.68 14.56 -11.69
N LEU A 385 -2.71 13.64 -11.61
CA LEU A 385 -1.88 13.42 -10.43
C LEU A 385 -0.40 13.31 -10.77
N TYR A 386 0.00 12.34 -11.62
CA TYR A 386 1.41 11.99 -11.78
C TYR A 386 2.24 13.09 -12.45
N ASP A 387 1.70 13.77 -13.47
CA ASP A 387 2.35 14.91 -14.13
C ASP A 387 2.61 16.07 -13.16
N GLU A 388 1.63 16.35 -12.28
CA GLU A 388 1.78 17.39 -11.25
C GLU A 388 2.83 17.01 -10.21
N MET A 389 2.80 15.75 -9.75
CA MET A 389 3.77 15.23 -8.77
C MET A 389 5.19 15.28 -9.35
N ILE A 390 5.39 14.82 -10.59
CA ILE A 390 6.68 14.87 -11.28
C ILE A 390 7.14 16.31 -11.45
N SER A 391 6.23 17.23 -11.78
CA SER A 391 6.54 18.66 -11.89
C SER A 391 6.98 19.27 -10.56
N LEU A 392 6.32 18.90 -9.45
CA LEU A 392 6.73 19.30 -8.11
C LEU A 392 8.11 18.74 -7.75
N MET A 393 8.35 17.44 -8.01
CA MET A 393 9.68 16.83 -7.78
C MET A 393 10.79 17.58 -8.52
N LYS A 394 10.58 17.94 -9.80
CA LYS A 394 11.55 18.69 -10.60
C LYS A 394 11.77 20.12 -10.11
N LYS A 395 10.75 20.74 -9.52
CA LYS A 395 10.85 22.09 -8.94
C LYS A 395 11.66 22.11 -7.64
N TYR A 396 11.65 21.02 -6.89
CA TYR A 396 12.33 20.87 -5.60
C TYR A 396 13.61 20.01 -5.69
N GLN A 397 14.21 19.91 -6.88
CA GLN A 397 15.52 19.24 -7.08
C GLN A 397 16.68 19.96 -6.41
#